data_ec2cc68cd737f88603dbd874342efe28
#
_entry.id   ec2cc68cd737f88603dbd874342efe28
#
_cell.length_a   1.000
_cell.length_b   1.000
_cell.length_c   1.000
_cell.angle_alpha   90.00
_cell.angle_beta   90.00
_cell.angle_gamma   90.00
#
_symmetry.space_group_name_H-M   'P 1'
#
loop_
_entity.id
_entity.type
_entity.pdbx_description
1 polymer ?
#
loop_
_entity_poly.entity_id
_entity_poly.type
_entity_poly.pdbx_seq_one_letter_code
_entity_poly.pdbx_strand_id
1 'polypeptide(L)'
;MTRLGLTEPSWATWRIVGKVLDGLPLDAAEMMVYTQLTGRTTTPTDLRELWCLAGRGSGKTTFMAVQAVRMACRGYLGVRGIPRVLLLAFVRDQASIAFEFASEFFDRDRELRKLITGRTKTELTLAHGVRLQTLASNWRSLRGYAVAAALCDEIAYWWSDLTDANPAEEIVRALRPGLGKCPGSRLL
;
A
#
# COMPACT_ATOMS: atom_id res chain seq x y z
N MET A 1 1.03 1.22 -13.29
CA MET A 1 -0.40 0.86 -13.38
C MET A 1 -0.75 0.31 -14.77
N THR A 2 -0.25 0.88 -15.85
CA THR A 2 -0.49 0.42 -17.23
C THR A 2 -0.11 -1.06 -17.43
N ARG A 3 1.05 -1.48 -16.93
CA ARG A 3 1.51 -2.88 -17.00
C ARG A 3 0.56 -3.86 -16.28
N LEU A 4 -0.19 -3.39 -15.28
CA LEU A 4 -1.14 -4.20 -14.53
C LEU A 4 -2.57 -4.12 -15.10
N GLY A 5 -2.73 -3.60 -16.33
CA GLY A 5 -4.01 -3.58 -17.05
C GLY A 5 -4.98 -2.47 -16.65
N LEU A 6 -4.59 -1.53 -15.79
CA LEU A 6 -5.46 -0.42 -15.35
C LEU A 6 -5.36 0.77 -16.31
N THR A 7 -5.80 0.56 -17.55
CA THR A 7 -5.68 1.54 -18.64
C THR A 7 -6.97 2.29 -18.93
N GLU A 8 -8.13 1.76 -18.54
CA GLU A 8 -9.44 2.36 -18.79
C GLU A 8 -9.58 3.78 -18.21
N PRO A 9 -10.46 4.61 -18.77
CA PRO A 9 -10.70 5.99 -18.27
C PRO A 9 -11.10 6.05 -16.80
N SER A 10 -11.82 5.06 -16.29
CA SER A 10 -12.24 4.95 -14.89
C SER A 10 -11.06 4.95 -13.91
N TRP A 11 -9.86 4.57 -14.37
CA TRP A 11 -8.63 4.57 -13.57
C TRP A 11 -7.81 5.86 -13.68
N ALA A 12 -8.29 6.88 -14.42
CA ALA A 12 -7.53 8.11 -14.67
C ALA A 12 -7.09 8.79 -13.35
N THR A 13 -8.02 8.98 -12.43
CA THR A 13 -7.73 9.59 -11.11
C THR A 13 -6.68 8.79 -10.33
N TRP A 14 -6.81 7.46 -10.28
CA TRP A 14 -5.84 6.63 -9.58
C TRP A 14 -4.47 6.61 -10.24
N ARG A 15 -4.40 6.79 -11.58
CA ARG A 15 -3.12 6.96 -12.28
C ARG A 15 -2.43 8.26 -11.87
N ILE A 16 -3.18 9.36 -11.72
CA ILE A 16 -2.66 10.65 -11.22
C ILE A 16 -2.11 10.48 -9.79
N VAL A 17 -2.88 9.88 -8.90
CA VAL A 17 -2.41 9.57 -7.53
C VAL A 17 -1.15 8.70 -7.56
N GLY A 18 -1.11 7.70 -8.44
CA GLY A 18 0.08 6.85 -8.63
C GLY A 18 1.31 7.62 -9.12
N LYS A 19 1.14 8.57 -10.05
CA LYS A 19 2.24 9.46 -10.49
C LYS A 19 2.77 10.30 -9.34
N VAL A 20 1.88 10.91 -8.55
CA VAL A 20 2.27 11.72 -7.38
C VAL A 20 3.03 10.87 -6.36
N LEU A 21 2.57 9.64 -6.09
CA LEU A 21 3.28 8.71 -5.22
C LEU A 21 4.71 8.40 -5.72
N ASP A 22 4.93 8.40 -7.04
CA ASP A 22 6.24 8.14 -7.63
C ASP A 22 7.10 9.38 -7.83
N GLY A 23 6.60 10.56 -7.48
CA GLY A 23 7.28 11.83 -7.75
C GLY A 23 7.37 12.14 -9.24
N LEU A 24 6.46 11.58 -10.07
CA LEU A 24 6.42 11.84 -11.50
C LEU A 24 5.67 13.16 -11.79
N PRO A 25 6.08 13.90 -12.82
CA PRO A 25 5.41 15.14 -13.20
C PRO A 25 3.99 14.85 -13.67
N LEU A 26 3.09 15.80 -13.38
CA LEU A 26 1.74 15.85 -13.91
C LEU A 26 1.69 16.85 -15.07
N ASP A 27 0.92 16.53 -16.11
CA ASP A 27 0.58 17.51 -17.13
C ASP A 27 -0.47 18.51 -16.60
N ALA A 28 -0.84 19.51 -17.42
CA ALA A 28 -1.75 20.57 -17.00
C ALA A 28 -3.15 20.04 -16.62
N ALA A 29 -3.67 19.06 -17.37
CA ALA A 29 -4.99 18.48 -17.11
C ALA A 29 -4.96 17.60 -15.83
N GLU A 30 -3.91 16.82 -15.67
CA GLU A 30 -3.68 16.01 -14.46
C GLU A 30 -3.51 16.90 -13.22
N MET A 31 -2.80 18.03 -13.36
CA MET A 31 -2.63 19.00 -12.28
C MET A 31 -3.94 19.65 -11.85
N MET A 32 -4.84 19.95 -12.82
CA MET A 32 -6.19 20.44 -12.49
C MET A 32 -6.95 19.42 -11.64
N VAL A 33 -6.95 18.15 -12.03
CA VAL A 33 -7.61 17.08 -11.25
C VAL A 33 -6.96 16.94 -9.88
N TYR A 34 -5.64 16.95 -9.80
CA TYR A 34 -4.91 16.88 -8.53
C TYR A 34 -5.26 18.04 -7.60
N THR A 35 -5.35 19.26 -8.14
CA THR A 35 -5.73 20.44 -7.36
C THR A 35 -7.16 20.33 -6.85
N GLN A 36 -8.10 19.83 -7.66
CA GLN A 36 -9.49 19.61 -7.23
C GLN A 36 -9.58 18.58 -6.10
N LEU A 37 -8.78 17.53 -6.15
CA LEU A 37 -8.78 16.47 -5.14
C LEU A 37 -8.12 16.87 -3.83
N THR A 38 -7.10 17.71 -3.88
CA THR A 38 -6.22 17.97 -2.73
C THR A 38 -6.21 19.40 -2.23
N GLY A 39 -6.71 20.35 -3.02
CA GLY A 39 -6.57 21.79 -2.80
C GLY A 39 -5.13 22.31 -3.00
N ARG A 40 -4.20 21.47 -3.49
CA ARG A 40 -2.78 21.82 -3.67
C ARG A 40 -2.48 22.17 -5.12
N THR A 41 -1.64 23.16 -5.32
CA THR A 41 -1.17 23.62 -6.65
C THR A 41 0.19 23.04 -7.03
N THR A 42 0.85 22.31 -6.13
CA THR A 42 2.17 21.68 -6.35
C THR A 42 2.15 20.26 -5.78
N THR A 43 2.84 19.35 -6.44
CA THR A 43 3.01 17.97 -5.96
C THR A 43 4.14 17.90 -4.94
N PRO A 44 4.04 17.06 -3.88
CA PRO A 44 5.12 16.83 -2.94
C PRO A 44 6.28 16.06 -3.60
N THR A 45 7.49 16.36 -3.21
CA THR A 45 8.71 15.68 -3.72
C THR A 45 8.99 14.35 -3.02
N ASP A 46 8.60 14.20 -1.75
CA ASP A 46 8.76 12.97 -0.96
C ASP A 46 7.47 12.68 -0.19
N LEU A 47 6.53 12.01 -0.85
CA LEU A 47 5.26 11.64 -0.24
C LEU A 47 5.42 10.34 0.56
N ARG A 48 5.40 10.45 1.87
CA ARG A 48 5.53 9.32 2.80
C ARG A 48 4.20 8.77 3.29
N GLU A 49 3.20 9.62 3.40
CA GLU A 49 1.87 9.26 3.86
C GLU A 49 0.82 9.76 2.87
N LEU A 50 -0.13 8.91 2.51
CA LEU A 50 -1.27 9.24 1.67
C LEU A 50 -2.56 8.81 2.36
N TRP A 51 -3.46 9.74 2.57
CA TRP A 51 -4.80 9.51 3.10
C TRP A 51 -5.82 9.72 2.00
N CYS A 52 -6.59 8.68 1.67
CA CYS A 52 -7.60 8.71 0.62
C CYS A 52 -9.01 8.59 1.20
N LEU A 53 -9.85 9.59 0.96
CA LEU A 53 -11.28 9.51 1.16
C LEU A 53 -11.92 9.09 -0.16
N ALA A 54 -12.39 7.87 -0.25
CA ALA A 54 -12.92 7.30 -1.48
C ALA A 54 -14.19 6.48 -1.21
N GLY A 55 -15.22 6.70 -2.02
CA GLY A 55 -16.50 6.01 -1.89
C GLY A 55 -16.43 4.52 -2.20
N ARG A 56 -17.53 3.80 -1.94
CA ARG A 56 -17.67 2.40 -2.34
C ARG A 56 -17.61 2.27 -3.87
N GLY A 57 -17.01 1.21 -4.37
CA GLY A 57 -16.88 0.95 -5.81
C GLY A 57 -15.86 1.84 -6.53
N SER A 58 -15.15 2.73 -5.84
CA SER A 58 -14.15 3.63 -6.45
C SER A 58 -12.86 2.93 -6.90
N GLY A 59 -12.67 1.65 -6.61
CA GLY A 59 -11.45 0.90 -6.94
C GLY A 59 -10.31 1.05 -5.92
N LYS A 60 -10.56 1.60 -4.72
CA LYS A 60 -9.53 1.80 -3.69
C LYS A 60 -8.76 0.53 -3.34
N THR A 61 -9.44 -0.60 -3.14
CA THR A 61 -8.81 -1.88 -2.79
C THR A 61 -7.91 -2.39 -3.91
N THR A 62 -8.34 -2.26 -5.18
CA THR A 62 -7.51 -2.60 -6.33
C THR A 62 -6.30 -1.68 -6.45
N PHE A 63 -6.49 -0.36 -6.25
CA PHE A 63 -5.38 0.59 -6.22
C PHE A 63 -4.39 0.26 -5.11
N MET A 64 -4.87 -0.08 -3.92
CA MET A 64 -4.06 -0.51 -2.79
C MET A 64 -3.25 -1.77 -3.15
N ALA A 65 -3.87 -2.78 -3.77
CA ALA A 65 -3.18 -3.98 -4.25
C ALA A 65 -2.07 -3.65 -5.27
N VAL A 66 -2.33 -2.73 -6.21
CA VAL A 66 -1.31 -2.23 -7.15
C VAL A 66 -0.14 -1.58 -6.41
N GLN A 67 -0.41 -0.75 -5.42
CA GLN A 67 0.67 -0.12 -4.65
C GLN A 67 1.44 -1.18 -3.84
N ALA A 68 0.78 -2.18 -3.29
CA ALA A 68 1.42 -3.30 -2.62
C ALA A 68 2.40 -4.05 -3.55
N VAL A 69 1.97 -4.40 -4.76
CA VAL A 69 2.84 -5.03 -5.77
C VAL A 69 4.04 -4.13 -6.10
N ARG A 70 3.80 -2.84 -6.35
CA ARG A 70 4.86 -1.89 -6.68
C ARG A 70 5.89 -1.74 -5.57
N MET A 71 5.42 -1.61 -4.31
CA MET A 71 6.31 -1.52 -3.15
C MET A 71 7.04 -2.84 -2.90
N ALA A 72 6.36 -3.98 -3.09
CA ALA A 72 6.99 -5.29 -2.96
C ALA A 72 8.09 -5.54 -4.00
N CYS A 73 7.95 -5.02 -5.23
CA CYS A 73 8.94 -5.15 -6.29
C CYS A 73 10.14 -4.20 -6.14
N ARG A 74 10.14 -3.27 -5.19
CA ARG A 74 11.30 -2.42 -4.92
C ARG A 74 12.38 -3.20 -4.17
N GLY A 75 13.65 -2.91 -4.50
CA GLY A 75 14.78 -3.38 -3.70
C GLY A 75 15.00 -2.48 -2.48
N TYR A 76 15.23 -3.11 -1.33
CA TYR A 76 15.53 -2.40 -0.07
C TYR A 76 16.92 -2.78 0.42
N LEU A 77 17.95 -2.26 -0.26
CA LEU A 77 19.34 -2.55 0.07
C LEU A 77 19.73 -1.94 1.41
N GLY A 78 20.52 -2.67 2.19
CA GLY A 78 21.05 -2.19 3.47
C GLY A 78 20.05 -2.18 4.64
N VAL A 79 18.81 -2.63 4.43
CA VAL A 79 17.82 -2.72 5.50
C VAL A 79 18.15 -3.91 6.42
N ARG A 80 18.23 -3.63 7.73
CA ARG A 80 18.36 -4.71 8.73
C ARG A 80 17.02 -5.42 8.90
N GLY A 81 17.00 -6.72 8.66
CA GLY A 81 15.81 -7.56 8.73
C GLY A 81 15.12 -7.73 7.38
N ILE A 82 13.93 -8.32 7.39
CA ILE A 82 13.15 -8.63 6.20
C ILE A 82 12.21 -7.46 5.92
N PRO A 83 12.36 -6.74 4.79
CA PRO A 83 11.42 -5.69 4.41
C PRO A 83 10.03 -6.27 4.15
N ARG A 84 9.01 -5.67 4.74
CA ARG A 84 7.63 -6.15 4.65
C ARG A 84 6.72 -5.10 4.05
N VAL A 85 5.90 -5.52 3.10
CA VAL A 85 4.75 -4.78 2.61
C VAL A 85 3.52 -5.37 3.29
N LEU A 86 2.84 -4.56 4.09
CA LEU A 86 1.74 -4.98 4.94
C LEU A 86 0.41 -4.53 4.34
N LEU A 87 -0.51 -5.45 4.15
CA LEU A 87 -1.91 -5.19 3.87
C LEU A 87 -2.69 -5.34 5.17
N LEU A 88 -3.26 -4.25 5.64
CA LEU A 88 -3.91 -4.16 6.94
C LEU A 88 -5.39 -3.81 6.75
N ALA A 89 -6.27 -4.55 7.43
CA ALA A 89 -7.68 -4.23 7.56
C ALA A 89 -8.14 -4.58 8.97
N PHE A 90 -9.30 -4.08 9.36
CA PHE A 90 -9.87 -4.39 10.67
C PHE A 90 -10.13 -5.88 10.84
N VAL A 91 -10.69 -6.51 9.80
CA VAL A 91 -10.95 -7.96 9.76
C VAL A 91 -9.98 -8.62 8.78
N ARG A 92 -9.49 -9.81 9.12
CA ARG A 92 -8.56 -10.56 8.27
C ARG A 92 -9.11 -10.83 6.87
N ASP A 93 -10.40 -11.10 6.74
CA ASP A 93 -11.03 -11.42 5.46
C ASP A 93 -10.97 -10.21 4.49
N GLN A 94 -11.13 -8.99 4.99
CA GLN A 94 -10.97 -7.77 4.17
C GLN A 94 -9.52 -7.60 3.69
N ALA A 95 -8.53 -7.84 4.57
CA ALA A 95 -7.13 -7.81 4.17
C ALA A 95 -6.80 -8.88 3.12
N SER A 96 -7.48 -10.03 3.19
CA SER A 96 -7.32 -11.14 2.22
C SER A 96 -7.77 -10.74 0.82
N ILE A 97 -8.82 -9.95 0.65
CA ILE A 97 -9.28 -9.47 -0.66
C ILE A 97 -8.18 -8.65 -1.37
N ALA A 98 -7.57 -7.72 -0.67
CA ALA A 98 -6.47 -6.94 -1.24
C ALA A 98 -5.23 -7.80 -1.57
N PHE A 99 -4.98 -8.82 -0.76
CA PHE A 99 -3.90 -9.78 -1.00
C PHE A 99 -4.19 -10.68 -2.21
N GLU A 100 -5.42 -11.13 -2.39
CA GLU A 100 -5.84 -11.89 -3.56
C GLU A 100 -5.65 -11.07 -4.84
N PHE A 101 -6.08 -9.81 -4.87
CA PHE A 101 -5.84 -8.92 -6.00
C PHE A 101 -4.35 -8.71 -6.27
N ALA A 102 -3.55 -8.50 -5.23
CA ALA A 102 -2.10 -8.38 -5.38
C ALA A 102 -1.48 -9.67 -5.93
N SER A 103 -1.92 -10.84 -5.43
CA SER A 103 -1.49 -12.14 -5.90
C SER A 103 -1.84 -12.38 -7.37
N GLU A 104 -3.06 -12.01 -7.78
CA GLU A 104 -3.47 -12.09 -9.19
C GLU A 104 -2.59 -11.24 -10.10
N PHE A 105 -2.19 -10.03 -9.68
CA PHE A 105 -1.27 -9.21 -10.46
C PHE A 105 0.08 -9.89 -10.66
N PHE A 106 0.62 -10.54 -9.63
CA PHE A 106 1.83 -11.35 -9.75
C PHE A 106 1.64 -12.54 -10.69
N ASP A 107 0.47 -13.20 -10.65
CA ASP A 107 0.19 -14.39 -11.45
C ASP A 107 -0.05 -14.07 -12.93
N ARG A 108 -0.64 -12.91 -13.24
CA ARG A 108 -0.92 -12.47 -14.63
C ARG A 108 0.32 -12.00 -15.38
N ASP A 109 1.29 -11.44 -14.69
CA ASP A 109 2.52 -10.94 -15.32
C ASP A 109 3.65 -11.98 -15.15
N ARG A 110 4.19 -12.48 -16.30
CA ARG A 110 5.23 -13.52 -16.33
C ARG A 110 6.49 -13.11 -15.56
N GLU A 111 6.90 -11.84 -15.64
CA GLU A 111 8.12 -11.37 -14.98
C GLU A 111 7.91 -11.21 -13.47
N LEU A 112 6.74 -10.72 -13.05
CA LEU A 112 6.40 -10.65 -11.65
C LEU A 112 6.29 -12.04 -11.02
N ARG A 113 5.69 -13.01 -11.72
CA ARG A 113 5.56 -14.39 -11.25
C ARG A 113 6.91 -15.02 -10.93
N LYS A 114 7.95 -14.74 -11.72
CA LYS A 114 9.32 -15.25 -11.49
C LYS A 114 9.93 -14.74 -10.19
N LEU A 115 9.44 -13.63 -9.65
CA LEU A 115 9.95 -13.09 -8.40
C LEU A 115 9.46 -13.88 -7.18
N ILE A 116 8.40 -14.68 -7.29
CA ILE A 116 7.83 -15.42 -6.17
C ILE A 116 8.70 -16.63 -5.86
N THR A 117 9.25 -16.70 -4.65
CA THR A 117 10.05 -17.83 -4.14
C THR A 117 9.29 -18.62 -3.07
N GLY A 118 8.26 -18.04 -2.49
CA GLY A 118 7.40 -18.71 -1.50
C GLY A 118 6.00 -18.10 -1.46
N ARG A 119 5.00 -18.93 -1.21
CA ARG A 119 3.61 -18.52 -1.13
C ARG A 119 2.87 -19.28 -0.05
N THR A 120 2.12 -18.57 0.75
CA THR A 120 1.12 -19.10 1.69
C THR A 120 -0.24 -18.42 1.41
N LYS A 121 -1.26 -18.73 2.22
CA LYS A 121 -2.56 -18.05 2.14
C LYS A 121 -2.51 -16.55 2.49
N THR A 122 -1.47 -16.12 3.19
CA THR A 122 -1.38 -14.76 3.75
C THR A 122 -0.06 -14.06 3.46
N GLU A 123 0.87 -14.71 2.76
CA GLU A 123 2.20 -14.15 2.49
C GLU A 123 2.74 -14.59 1.13
N LEU A 124 3.35 -13.66 0.40
CA LEU A 124 4.25 -13.92 -0.72
C LEU A 124 5.66 -13.53 -0.31
N THR A 125 6.62 -14.43 -0.53
CA THR A 125 8.05 -14.16 -0.40
C THR A 125 8.65 -13.95 -1.78
N LEU A 126 9.41 -12.87 -1.97
CA LEU A 126 10.01 -12.53 -3.24
C LEU A 126 11.52 -12.81 -3.24
N ALA A 127 12.08 -13.08 -4.42
CA ALA A 127 13.49 -13.48 -4.61
C ALA A 127 14.51 -12.49 -4.04
N HIS A 128 14.17 -11.20 -3.99
CA HIS A 128 15.01 -10.16 -3.39
C HIS A 128 14.72 -9.92 -1.90
N GLY A 129 14.06 -10.88 -1.23
CA GLY A 129 13.90 -10.93 0.21
C GLY A 129 12.72 -10.12 0.79
N VAL A 130 11.95 -9.43 -0.04
CA VAL A 130 10.74 -8.70 0.42
C VAL A 130 9.60 -9.68 0.65
N ARG A 131 8.80 -9.42 1.68
CA ARG A 131 7.56 -10.15 1.95
C ARG A 131 6.35 -9.24 1.81
N LEU A 132 5.39 -9.67 1.01
CA LEU A 132 4.06 -9.09 0.96
C LEU A 132 3.13 -9.95 1.80
N GLN A 133 2.51 -9.38 2.82
CA GLN A 133 1.68 -10.16 3.73
C GLN A 133 0.44 -9.41 4.20
N THR A 134 -0.63 -10.16 4.50
CA THR A 134 -1.80 -9.63 5.18
C THR A 134 -1.66 -9.82 6.69
N LEU A 135 -2.12 -8.82 7.43
CA LEU A 135 -2.24 -8.91 8.89
C LEU A 135 -3.60 -8.34 9.31
N ALA A 136 -4.24 -9.01 10.27
CA ALA A 136 -5.28 -8.35 11.03
C ALA A 136 -4.66 -7.20 11.83
N SER A 137 -5.44 -6.17 12.12
CA SER A 137 -5.02 -4.95 12.82
C SER A 137 -4.61 -5.22 14.28
N ASN A 138 -3.63 -6.10 14.48
CA ASN A 138 -3.01 -6.35 15.78
C ASN A 138 -1.69 -5.58 15.87
N TRP A 139 -1.74 -4.37 16.41
CA TRP A 139 -0.59 -3.47 16.53
C TRP A 139 0.59 -4.06 17.34
N ARG A 140 0.31 -5.00 18.25
CA ARG A 140 1.37 -5.64 19.06
C ARG A 140 2.32 -6.48 18.21
N SER A 141 1.83 -7.10 17.15
CA SER A 141 2.64 -7.91 16.23
C SER A 141 3.48 -7.10 15.26
N LEU A 142 3.20 -5.78 15.11
CA LEU A 142 3.91 -4.91 14.17
C LEU A 142 5.26 -4.40 14.68
N ARG A 143 5.46 -4.46 16.00
CA ARG A 143 6.71 -4.00 16.61
C ARG A 143 7.89 -4.85 16.13
N GLY A 144 8.97 -4.17 15.76
CA GLY A 144 10.20 -4.83 15.33
C GLY A 144 10.32 -5.06 13.83
N TYR A 145 9.24 -4.99 13.06
CA TYR A 145 9.30 -5.17 11.61
C TYR A 145 10.09 -4.04 10.92
N ALA A 146 10.73 -4.38 9.80
CA ALA A 146 11.17 -3.40 8.81
C ALA A 146 10.01 -3.25 7.81
N VAL A 147 9.30 -2.13 7.86
CA VAL A 147 8.09 -1.92 7.08
C VAL A 147 8.43 -1.11 5.83
N ALA A 148 8.35 -1.74 4.67
CA ALA A 148 8.54 -1.11 3.38
C ALA A 148 7.31 -0.31 2.95
N ALA A 149 6.12 -0.86 3.20
CA ALA A 149 4.87 -0.14 3.08
C ALA A 149 3.83 -0.73 4.04
N ALA A 150 2.96 0.12 4.56
CA ALA A 150 1.75 -0.26 5.26
C ALA A 150 0.56 0.32 4.50
N LEU A 151 -0.33 -0.55 4.06
CA LEU A 151 -1.53 -0.21 3.30
C LEU A 151 -2.74 -0.57 4.15
N CYS A 152 -3.45 0.45 4.60
CA CYS A 152 -4.52 0.34 5.57
C CYS A 152 -5.88 0.53 4.88
N ASP A 153 -6.67 -0.53 4.75
CA ASP A 153 -8.01 -0.44 4.17
C ASP A 153 -9.04 -0.09 5.25
N GLU A 154 -9.91 0.86 4.92
CA GLU A 154 -11.04 1.29 5.75
C GLU A 154 -10.66 1.70 7.17
N ILE A 155 -9.52 2.35 7.34
CA ILE A 155 -8.95 2.74 8.64
C ILE A 155 -9.94 3.55 9.53
N ALA A 156 -10.88 4.29 8.92
CA ALA A 156 -11.91 5.03 9.63
C ALA A 156 -12.89 4.13 10.42
N TYR A 157 -12.98 2.85 10.05
CA TYR A 157 -13.85 1.86 10.70
C TYR A 157 -13.10 0.95 11.68
N TRP A 158 -11.82 1.22 11.92
CA TRP A 158 -11.05 0.46 12.90
C TRP A 158 -11.41 0.94 14.31
N TRP A 159 -12.52 0.44 14.81
CA TRP A 159 -13.03 0.75 16.14
C TRP A 159 -13.00 -0.50 17.02
N SER A 160 -12.79 -0.31 18.32
CA SER A 160 -12.88 -1.36 19.32
C SER A 160 -13.71 -0.88 20.49
N ASP A 161 -14.80 -1.55 20.76
CA ASP A 161 -15.66 -1.31 21.94
C ASP A 161 -14.97 -1.74 23.26
N LEU A 162 -13.80 -2.39 23.16
CA LEU A 162 -13.10 -2.96 24.31
C LEU A 162 -12.05 -2.03 24.93
N THR A 163 -11.73 -0.92 24.27
CA THR A 163 -10.73 0.04 24.77
C THR A 163 -11.15 1.47 24.42
N ASP A 164 -10.96 2.41 25.34
CA ASP A 164 -11.16 3.83 25.11
C ASP A 164 -10.15 4.45 24.13
N ALA A 165 -9.15 3.68 23.73
CA ALA A 165 -8.11 4.10 22.79
C ALA A 165 -8.59 3.92 21.34
N ASN A 166 -8.24 4.87 20.46
CA ASN A 166 -8.47 4.76 19.02
C ASN A 166 -7.48 3.74 18.41
N PRO A 167 -7.95 2.52 18.03
CA PRO A 167 -7.05 1.49 17.53
C PRO A 167 -6.31 1.92 16.26
N ALA A 168 -6.92 2.74 15.40
CA ALA A 168 -6.30 3.23 14.18
C ALA A 168 -5.07 4.09 14.50
N GLU A 169 -5.17 5.01 15.47
CA GLU A 169 -4.05 5.85 15.89
C GLU A 169 -2.90 5.01 16.49
N GLU A 170 -3.23 4.05 17.35
CA GLU A 170 -2.23 3.15 17.95
C GLU A 170 -1.49 2.31 16.91
N ILE A 171 -2.22 1.80 15.89
CA ILE A 171 -1.64 1.02 14.80
C ILE A 171 -0.70 1.90 13.97
N VAL A 172 -1.12 3.10 13.57
CA VAL A 172 -0.28 4.05 12.83
C VAL A 172 0.96 4.41 13.64
N ARG A 173 0.80 4.67 14.94
CA ARG A 173 1.92 4.96 15.85
C ARG A 173 2.89 3.78 15.96
N ALA A 174 2.39 2.54 15.96
CA ALA A 174 3.21 1.33 16.02
C ALA A 174 3.95 1.04 14.68
N LEU A 175 3.39 1.47 13.54
CA LEU A 175 4.00 1.29 12.21
C LEU A 175 5.15 2.25 11.94
N ARG A 176 5.07 3.50 12.41
CA ARG A 176 6.06 4.56 12.10
C ARG A 176 7.53 4.18 12.37
N PRO A 177 7.88 3.56 13.51
CA PRO A 177 9.26 3.11 13.73
C PRO A 177 9.72 2.04 12.73
N GLY A 178 8.81 1.17 12.27
CA GLY A 178 9.09 0.17 11.25
C GLY A 178 9.31 0.79 9.86
N LEU A 179 8.50 1.78 9.50
CA LEU A 179 8.63 2.55 8.27
C LEU A 179 9.98 3.31 8.23
N GLY A 180 10.44 3.85 9.35
CA GLY A 180 11.74 4.52 9.44
C GLY A 180 12.95 3.64 9.10
N LYS A 181 12.80 2.31 9.10
CA LYS A 181 13.87 1.36 8.78
C LYS A 181 14.07 1.15 7.28
N CYS A 182 13.08 1.45 6.47
CA CYS A 182 13.11 1.22 5.02
C CYS A 182 13.16 2.55 4.25
N PRO A 183 14.21 2.82 3.46
CA PRO A 183 14.24 3.99 2.58
C PRO A 183 13.06 4.00 1.61
N GLY A 184 12.41 5.14 1.43
CA GLY A 184 11.26 5.28 0.54
C GLY A 184 10.02 4.50 0.98
N SER A 185 9.93 4.12 2.26
CA SER A 185 8.75 3.47 2.85
C SER A 185 7.52 4.37 2.79
N ARG A 186 6.33 3.77 2.82
CA ARG A 186 5.06 4.49 2.70
C ARG A 186 3.98 3.95 3.60
N LEU A 187 3.15 4.86 4.11
CA LEU A 187 1.88 4.60 4.75
C LEU A 187 0.75 5.08 3.83
N LEU A 188 -0.15 4.18 3.44
CA LEU A 188 -1.25 4.45 2.50
C LEU A 188 -2.57 3.95 3.09
#